data_f3035cb5cf18457b609bc808326cbf35
#
_entry.id   f3035cb5cf18457b609bc808326cbf35
#
_cell.length_a   1.000
_cell.length_b   1.000
_cell.length_c   1.000
_cell.angle_alpha   90.00
_cell.angle_beta   90.00
_cell.angle_gamma   90.00
#
_symmetry.space_group_name_H-M   'P 1'
#
loop_
_entity.id
_entity.type
_entity.pdbx_description
1 polymer ?
#
loop_
_entity_poly.entity_id
_entity_poly.type
_entity_poly.pdbx_seq_one_letter_code
_entity_poly.pdbx_strand_id
1 'polypeptide(L)'
;MRNILTLCLLAILIPGLVSAQDNHYEYMRMGSRNSILANSGLSRFEDQAAVISNPATLSFANNSSFSFNSTAVGISTINFKNGLGQGFDIKYGNMNVLPTMAAGVLKPKKNKKDWVLGYSLYHSMNDRLRFTDRNKYQVNVINDAESPGNENYLAQYNLSHDVDEVTGVLGIGWNLNDQLALGISQSFTYRSEEYNNTFTASAIPLPGSASTIDFVSYNTNLYTSYYRIMAQTKLGLAWQLEKWDIGLTATLPSLGFFGTGTVIGEGSLNNIHPGGDLTKPRTSYFASGSALKQKATYKKSMALGIGVSRPFGNVRLYGAVNYYAAVKNYSIMDPGPVDFIQPNTPSNEAVTSDFMRIWAGNRTVVNWSLGADWNYKGTRHMLFSFHTDKQFANLDPDEPGHNLTVKNWDNYHIGVGTQQTFGSSDWVIGLRYSFAKKDDARQPYSFDDPTEGNNLQGVRKTGTVVATSIQLMLSYAFRFK
;
A
#
# COMPACT_ATOMS: atom_id res chain seq x y z
N MET A 1 37.83 2.63 -8.29
CA MET A 1 36.67 3.24 -8.98
C MET A 1 36.15 2.37 -10.13
N ARG A 2 36.98 1.85 -11.05
CA ARG A 2 36.55 1.04 -12.20
C ARG A 2 35.79 -0.26 -11.84
N ASN A 3 36.14 -0.92 -10.73
CA ASN A 3 35.47 -2.16 -10.27
C ASN A 3 34.13 -1.95 -9.58
N ILE A 4 33.85 -0.75 -9.03
CA ILE A 4 32.56 -0.41 -8.41
C ILE A 4 31.53 -0.06 -9.49
N LEU A 5 31.98 0.62 -10.58
CA LEU A 5 31.14 0.90 -11.73
C LEU A 5 30.70 -0.40 -12.43
N THR A 6 31.60 -1.39 -12.50
CA THR A 6 31.30 -2.72 -13.10
C THR A 6 30.30 -3.51 -12.27
N LEU A 7 30.35 -3.42 -10.92
CA LEU A 7 29.36 -4.04 -10.05
C LEU A 7 27.98 -3.40 -10.15
N CYS A 8 27.93 -2.06 -10.28
CA CYS A 8 26.67 -1.32 -10.51
C CYS A 8 26.06 -1.62 -11.89
N LEU A 9 26.89 -1.83 -12.93
CA LEU A 9 26.42 -2.19 -14.26
C LEU A 9 25.92 -3.65 -14.35
N LEU A 10 26.51 -4.57 -13.59
CA LEU A 10 26.02 -5.97 -13.53
C LEU A 10 24.67 -6.08 -12.81
N ALA A 11 24.35 -5.18 -11.86
CA ALA A 11 23.05 -5.16 -11.19
C ALA A 11 21.89 -4.69 -12.11
N ILE A 12 22.20 -4.06 -13.24
CA ILE A 12 21.23 -3.54 -14.22
C ILE A 12 20.75 -4.64 -15.19
N LEU A 13 21.44 -5.79 -15.26
CA LEU A 13 21.18 -6.85 -16.23
C LEU A 13 20.34 -8.03 -15.71
N ILE A 14 19.74 -7.93 -14.52
CA ILE A 14 18.81 -8.94 -14.04
C ILE A 14 17.39 -8.53 -14.45
N PRO A 15 16.76 -9.20 -15.43
CA PRO A 15 15.36 -8.94 -15.75
C PRO A 15 14.51 -9.56 -14.63
N GLY A 16 13.90 -8.74 -13.82
CA GLY A 16 13.04 -9.30 -12.79
C GLY A 16 12.01 -8.39 -12.30
N LEU A 17 11.04 -8.45 -12.00
CA LEU A 17 9.77 -8.77 -11.36
C LEU A 17 9.42 -7.80 -10.19
N VAL A 18 8.20 -7.35 -10.06
CA VAL A 18 7.78 -6.04 -9.61
C VAL A 18 6.52 -6.00 -8.70
N SER A 19 6.38 -5.32 -7.58
CA SER A 19 5.15 -5.18 -6.79
C SER A 19 4.89 -3.83 -6.12
N ALA A 20 3.65 -3.57 -5.79
CA ALA A 20 3.09 -2.43 -5.11
C ALA A 20 2.48 -2.82 -3.74
N GLN A 21 2.22 -1.87 -2.82
CA GLN A 21 1.77 -2.16 -1.45
C GLN A 21 0.90 -1.01 -0.90
N ASP A 22 -0.37 -1.28 -0.53
CA ASP A 22 -1.35 -0.28 -0.10
C ASP A 22 -1.72 -0.31 1.40
N ASN A 23 -1.54 -1.44 2.09
CA ASN A 23 -1.98 -1.66 3.47
C ASN A 23 -0.84 -1.77 4.47
N HIS A 24 0.18 -0.90 4.32
CA HIS A 24 1.39 -0.93 5.09
C HIS A 24 1.76 0.47 5.59
N TYR A 25 2.07 0.61 6.88
CA TYR A 25 2.42 1.90 7.47
C TYR A 25 3.81 2.39 7.08
N GLU A 26 4.69 1.49 6.69
CA GLU A 26 6.09 1.77 6.43
C GLU A 26 6.48 1.55 4.97
N TYR A 27 5.49 1.63 4.08
CA TYR A 27 5.61 1.43 2.64
C TYR A 27 6.69 2.31 1.99
N MET A 28 6.65 3.62 2.23
CA MET A 28 7.66 4.54 1.73
C MET A 28 8.50 5.08 2.89
N ARG A 29 9.81 4.90 2.78
CA ARG A 29 10.77 5.44 3.73
C ARG A 29 11.26 6.80 3.27
N MET A 30 11.22 7.78 4.17
CA MET A 30 11.55 9.16 3.88
C MET A 30 12.93 9.51 4.43
N GLY A 31 13.61 10.43 3.73
CA GLY A 31 14.93 10.92 4.11
C GLY A 31 16.07 10.34 3.27
N SER A 32 17.24 10.94 3.39
CA SER A 32 18.45 10.49 2.72
C SER A 32 19.05 9.26 3.43
N ARG A 33 19.41 9.41 4.68
CA ARG A 33 19.94 8.32 5.51
C ARG A 33 18.83 7.49 6.16
N ASN A 34 17.80 8.16 6.65
CA ASN A 34 16.68 7.52 7.35
C ASN A 34 15.93 6.53 6.48
N SER A 35 15.86 6.76 5.16
CA SER A 35 15.24 5.82 4.22
C SER A 35 15.97 4.48 4.12
N ILE A 36 17.29 4.49 4.30
CA ILE A 36 18.14 3.28 4.26
C ILE A 36 18.31 2.69 5.67
N LEU A 37 18.50 3.53 6.71
CA LEU A 37 18.74 3.10 8.09
C LEU A 37 17.47 2.71 8.87
N ALA A 38 16.34 2.57 8.22
CA ALA A 38 15.11 2.04 8.78
C ALA A 38 14.69 2.66 10.14
N ASN A 39 14.15 3.89 10.12
CA ASN A 39 13.69 4.64 11.29
C ASN A 39 14.76 5.12 12.28
N SER A 40 16.01 5.20 11.85
CA SER A 40 17.11 5.78 12.67
C SER A 40 16.79 7.20 13.17
N GLY A 41 16.04 7.98 12.38
CA GLY A 41 15.60 9.33 12.74
C GLY A 41 14.68 9.43 13.96
N LEU A 42 14.17 8.30 14.49
CA LEU A 42 13.41 8.32 15.74
C LEU A 42 14.27 8.72 16.94
N SER A 43 15.52 8.24 17.03
CA SER A 43 16.40 8.50 18.18
C SER A 43 17.29 9.72 18.00
N ARG A 44 17.60 10.11 16.75
CA ARG A 44 18.62 11.10 16.45
C ARG A 44 18.30 11.87 15.17
N PHE A 45 18.84 13.09 15.05
CA PHE A 45 18.84 13.82 13.78
C PHE A 45 19.80 13.16 12.79
N GLU A 46 19.26 12.54 11.76
CA GLU A 46 20.05 11.92 10.69
C GLU A 46 19.97 12.73 9.40
N ASP A 47 18.81 13.30 9.11
CA ASP A 47 18.54 14.10 7.91
C ASP A 47 17.27 14.94 8.05
N GLN A 48 16.88 15.65 6.98
CA GLN A 48 15.75 16.57 6.95
C GLN A 48 14.39 15.88 7.14
N ALA A 49 14.31 14.54 7.02
CA ALA A 49 13.10 13.79 7.33
C ALA A 49 12.81 13.72 8.85
N ALA A 50 13.65 14.30 9.70
CA ALA A 50 13.41 14.45 11.13
C ALA A 50 12.02 15.06 11.43
N VAL A 51 11.54 15.99 10.61
CA VAL A 51 10.19 16.59 10.74
C VAL A 51 9.07 15.55 10.62
N ILE A 52 9.31 14.44 9.91
CA ILE A 52 8.38 13.33 9.70
C ILE A 52 8.61 12.24 10.77
N SER A 53 9.87 11.87 11.03
CA SER A 53 10.22 10.75 11.92
C SER A 53 10.05 11.11 13.39
N ASN A 54 10.79 12.11 13.89
CA ASN A 54 10.70 12.64 15.25
C ASN A 54 11.02 14.14 15.24
N PRO A 55 10.01 15.03 15.36
CA PRO A 55 10.24 16.49 15.28
C PRO A 55 11.14 17.03 16.40
N ALA A 56 11.30 16.34 17.53
CA ALA A 56 12.21 16.76 18.57
C ALA A 56 13.67 16.74 18.10
N THR A 57 14.04 15.77 17.27
CA THR A 57 15.42 15.63 16.77
C THR A 57 15.85 16.79 15.87
N LEU A 58 14.92 17.57 15.30
CA LEU A 58 15.20 18.78 14.53
C LEU A 58 16.10 19.77 15.31
N SER A 59 15.86 19.89 16.61
CA SER A 59 16.59 20.84 17.47
C SER A 59 18.10 20.57 17.52
N PHE A 60 18.52 19.32 17.26
CA PHE A 60 19.92 18.91 17.19
C PHE A 60 20.54 19.10 15.80
N ALA A 61 19.82 19.68 14.84
CA ALA A 61 20.40 20.04 13.55
C ALA A 61 21.46 21.12 13.71
N ASN A 62 22.63 20.93 13.09
CA ASN A 62 23.74 21.91 13.21
C ASN A 62 23.53 23.13 12.33
N ASN A 63 22.97 22.95 11.13
CA ASN A 63 22.82 24.01 10.12
C ASN A 63 21.45 23.95 9.47
N SER A 64 21.03 25.04 8.86
CA SER A 64 19.95 25.03 7.88
C SER A 64 20.36 24.16 6.70
N SER A 65 19.42 23.39 6.18
CA SER A 65 19.72 22.43 5.12
C SER A 65 18.47 22.11 4.30
N PHE A 66 18.70 21.62 3.09
CA PHE A 66 17.65 21.14 2.18
C PHE A 66 18.03 19.78 1.62
N SER A 67 17.08 18.90 1.39
CA SER A 67 17.31 17.62 0.72
C SER A 67 16.24 17.31 -0.29
N PHE A 68 16.66 16.58 -1.30
CA PHE A 68 15.79 15.95 -2.29
C PHE A 68 16.09 14.46 -2.34
N ASN A 69 15.04 13.65 -2.31
CA ASN A 69 15.13 12.19 -2.34
C ASN A 69 14.25 11.65 -3.45
N SER A 70 14.71 10.60 -4.12
CA SER A 70 13.96 9.91 -5.16
C SER A 70 14.19 8.41 -5.09
N THR A 71 13.16 7.63 -5.33
CA THR A 71 13.30 6.27 -5.80
C THR A 71 13.55 6.34 -7.30
N ALA A 72 14.82 6.21 -7.70
CA ALA A 72 15.22 6.37 -9.10
C ALA A 72 14.64 5.26 -9.99
N VAL A 73 14.58 4.05 -9.47
CA VAL A 73 13.90 2.91 -10.08
C VAL A 73 13.35 2.01 -8.98
N GLY A 74 12.08 1.74 -9.04
CA GLY A 74 11.43 0.72 -8.23
C GLY A 74 10.93 -0.39 -9.14
N ILE A 75 11.38 -1.60 -8.86
CA ILE A 75 10.97 -2.79 -9.58
C ILE A 75 10.35 -3.73 -8.57
N SER A 76 9.13 -4.24 -8.77
CA SER A 76 8.36 -5.08 -7.84
C SER A 76 7.46 -6.15 -8.52
N THR A 77 7.28 -7.47 -8.00
CA THR A 77 6.40 -8.54 -8.50
C THR A 77 5.43 -9.08 -7.48
N ILE A 78 4.30 -9.53 -7.99
CA ILE A 78 3.43 -10.48 -7.31
C ILE A 78 3.25 -11.71 -8.19
N ASN A 79 3.48 -12.87 -7.61
CA ASN A 79 3.07 -14.15 -8.18
C ASN A 79 2.11 -14.82 -7.19
N PHE A 80 0.85 -14.89 -7.57
CA PHE A 80 -0.17 -15.58 -6.81
C PHE A 80 -0.46 -16.92 -7.50
N LYS A 81 0.25 -17.94 -7.04
CA LYS A 81 0.08 -19.31 -7.54
C LYS A 81 -1.32 -19.81 -7.23
N ASN A 82 -2.00 -20.34 -8.25
CA ASN A 82 -3.41 -20.75 -8.20
C ASN A 82 -4.35 -19.62 -7.79
N GLY A 83 -4.03 -18.35 -8.10
CA GLY A 83 -4.81 -17.18 -7.69
C GLY A 83 -6.21 -17.10 -8.29
N LEU A 84 -6.47 -17.76 -9.43
CA LEU A 84 -7.77 -17.87 -10.08
C LEU A 84 -8.23 -19.33 -10.27
N GLY A 85 -7.79 -20.23 -9.40
CA GLY A 85 -8.09 -21.68 -9.48
C GLY A 85 -6.83 -22.51 -9.72
N GLN A 86 -6.93 -23.81 -9.65
CA GLN A 86 -5.81 -24.72 -9.83
C GLN A 86 -5.23 -24.60 -11.26
N GLY A 87 -3.96 -24.24 -11.36
CA GLY A 87 -3.27 -24.01 -12.64
C GLY A 87 -3.46 -22.59 -13.22
N PHE A 88 -4.26 -21.74 -12.59
CA PHE A 88 -4.50 -20.35 -13.01
C PHE A 88 -3.81 -19.37 -12.06
N ASP A 89 -2.56 -19.00 -12.40
CA ASP A 89 -1.73 -18.10 -11.61
C ASP A 89 -2.02 -16.65 -11.98
N ILE A 90 -2.07 -15.75 -10.98
CA ILE A 90 -2.00 -14.31 -11.23
C ILE A 90 -0.54 -13.88 -11.18
N LYS A 91 -0.05 -13.25 -12.25
CA LYS A 91 1.27 -12.65 -12.33
C LYS A 91 1.16 -11.17 -12.64
N TYR A 92 1.71 -10.38 -11.77
CA TYR A 92 1.75 -8.94 -11.94
C TYR A 92 3.17 -8.41 -11.84
N GLY A 93 3.48 -7.44 -12.63
CA GLY A 93 4.73 -6.73 -12.65
C GLY A 93 4.59 -5.24 -12.93
N ASN A 94 5.32 -4.35 -12.18
CA ASN A 94 5.32 -2.90 -12.38
C ASN A 94 6.72 -2.31 -12.20
N MET A 95 7.04 -1.24 -12.89
CA MET A 95 8.24 -0.43 -12.73
C MET A 95 7.82 1.03 -12.55
N ASN A 96 8.33 1.69 -11.53
CA ASN A 96 8.04 3.09 -11.27
C ASN A 96 9.30 3.89 -10.97
N VAL A 97 9.23 5.19 -11.24
CA VAL A 97 10.21 6.21 -10.87
C VAL A 97 9.45 7.32 -10.17
N LEU A 98 9.83 7.64 -8.95
CA LEU A 98 9.11 8.62 -8.13
C LEU A 98 10.07 9.55 -7.38
N PRO A 99 9.89 10.86 -7.49
CA PRO A 99 10.40 11.76 -6.46
C PRO A 99 9.67 11.44 -5.15
N THR A 100 10.42 11.06 -4.12
CA THR A 100 9.81 10.61 -2.87
C THR A 100 9.64 11.75 -1.85
N MET A 101 10.61 12.69 -1.79
CA MET A 101 10.57 13.75 -0.80
C MET A 101 11.42 14.96 -1.19
N ALA A 102 10.93 16.16 -0.89
CA ALA A 102 11.69 17.37 -0.73
C ALA A 102 11.50 17.87 0.71
N ALA A 103 12.60 18.13 1.42
CA ALA A 103 12.54 18.55 2.82
C ALA A 103 13.62 19.57 3.16
N GLY A 104 13.37 20.40 4.17
CA GLY A 104 14.32 21.37 4.65
C GLY A 104 14.24 21.59 6.15
N VAL A 105 15.35 22.08 6.68
CA VAL A 105 15.51 22.52 8.06
C VAL A 105 15.99 23.95 8.07
N LEU A 106 15.34 24.80 8.86
CA LEU A 106 15.69 26.20 9.07
C LEU A 106 16.12 26.41 10.52
N LYS A 107 17.41 26.67 10.72
CA LYS A 107 17.98 26.99 12.01
C LYS A 107 18.30 28.50 12.09
N PRO A 108 17.72 29.23 13.04
CA PRO A 108 18.01 30.67 13.20
C PRO A 108 19.50 30.95 13.48
N LYS A 109 20.06 31.95 12.79
CA LYS A 109 21.48 32.32 12.91
C LYS A 109 21.87 33.02 14.22
N LYS A 110 20.92 33.52 15.00
CA LYS A 110 21.19 34.24 16.27
C LYS A 110 21.15 33.29 17.46
N ASN A 111 22.25 33.25 18.20
CA ASN A 111 22.65 32.40 19.32
C ASN A 111 21.72 32.32 20.55
N LYS A 112 20.44 32.64 20.45
CA LYS A 112 19.52 32.65 21.59
C LYS A 112 18.15 32.00 21.32
N LYS A 113 18.02 31.27 20.23
CA LYS A 113 16.71 30.59 19.95
C LYS A 113 16.92 29.09 19.94
N ASP A 114 16.36 28.43 20.94
CA ASP A 114 16.45 27.00 21.20
C ASP A 114 15.49 26.19 20.32
N TRP A 115 15.04 26.75 19.16
CA TRP A 115 14.12 26.12 18.28
C TRP A 115 14.63 26.02 16.84
N VAL A 116 14.19 24.96 16.14
CA VAL A 116 14.51 24.68 14.73
C VAL A 116 13.22 24.29 14.01
N LEU A 117 12.98 24.90 12.84
CA LEU A 117 11.85 24.57 11.98
C LEU A 117 12.24 23.49 10.97
N GLY A 118 11.34 22.57 10.72
CA GLY A 118 11.41 21.60 9.63
C GLY A 118 10.18 21.69 8.74
N TYR A 119 10.36 21.43 7.45
CA TYR A 119 9.27 21.28 6.49
C TYR A 119 9.58 20.17 5.51
N SER A 120 8.52 19.57 4.97
CA SER A 120 8.65 18.52 3.96
C SER A 120 7.40 18.43 3.09
N LEU A 121 7.59 18.04 1.83
CA LEU A 121 6.55 17.58 0.93
C LEU A 121 7.00 16.21 0.39
N TYR A 122 6.14 15.19 0.51
CA TYR A 122 6.49 13.84 0.10
C TYR A 122 5.29 13.00 -0.33
N HIS A 123 5.54 12.01 -1.16
CA HIS A 123 4.59 10.94 -1.41
C HIS A 123 4.65 9.94 -0.26
N SER A 124 3.61 9.91 0.57
CA SER A 124 3.50 8.92 1.66
C SER A 124 3.04 7.56 1.15
N MET A 125 2.34 7.54 0.02
CA MET A 125 1.96 6.33 -0.72
C MET A 125 1.84 6.65 -2.20
N ASN A 126 2.25 5.73 -3.06
CA ASN A 126 1.93 5.71 -4.48
C ASN A 126 1.94 4.24 -4.91
N ASP A 127 0.76 3.68 -4.97
CA ASP A 127 0.55 2.28 -5.27
C ASP A 127 -0.35 2.10 -6.47
N ARG A 128 0.07 1.24 -7.40
CA ARG A 128 -0.69 0.92 -8.61
C ARG A 128 -0.64 -0.57 -8.85
N LEU A 129 -1.80 -1.19 -8.86
CA LEU A 129 -1.96 -2.60 -9.18
C LEU A 129 -2.96 -2.74 -10.32
N ARG A 130 -2.53 -3.27 -11.44
CA ARG A 130 -3.38 -3.52 -12.60
C ARG A 130 -3.04 -4.85 -13.21
N PHE A 131 -3.99 -5.76 -13.25
CA PHE A 131 -3.84 -6.98 -14.00
C PHE A 131 -5.12 -7.38 -14.69
N THR A 132 -4.96 -8.12 -15.78
CA THR A 132 -6.02 -8.76 -16.53
C THR A 132 -5.62 -10.20 -16.78
N ASP A 133 -6.49 -11.12 -16.44
CA ASP A 133 -6.32 -12.52 -16.82
C ASP A 133 -7.58 -13.00 -17.55
N ARG A 134 -7.37 -13.74 -18.61
CA ARG A 134 -8.43 -14.31 -19.44
C ARG A 134 -8.09 -15.74 -19.82
N ASN A 135 -9.03 -16.62 -19.61
CA ASN A 135 -8.87 -18.01 -19.94
C ASN A 135 -10.03 -18.55 -20.78
N LYS A 136 -9.71 -19.51 -21.66
CA LYS A 136 -10.67 -20.22 -22.50
C LYS A 136 -10.30 -21.69 -22.56
N TYR A 137 -11.25 -22.55 -22.20
CA TYR A 137 -11.10 -24.00 -22.32
C TYR A 137 -12.48 -24.67 -22.45
N GLN A 138 -12.50 -25.98 -22.72
CA GLN A 138 -13.74 -26.73 -22.86
C GLN A 138 -14.02 -27.49 -21.56
N VAL A 139 -15.22 -27.32 -21.02
CA VAL A 139 -15.67 -27.97 -19.78
C VAL A 139 -17.21 -27.99 -19.77
N ASN A 140 -17.79 -28.96 -19.09
CA ASN A 140 -19.22 -29.01 -18.86
C ASN A 140 -19.58 -28.09 -17.68
N VAL A 141 -20.14 -26.91 -17.98
CA VAL A 141 -20.53 -25.87 -17.01
C VAL A 141 -22.01 -25.95 -16.70
N ILE A 142 -22.83 -26.19 -17.75
CA ILE A 142 -24.29 -26.12 -17.70
C ILE A 142 -24.86 -27.42 -17.14
N ASN A 143 -24.31 -28.54 -17.53
CA ASN A 143 -24.57 -29.90 -17.03
C ASN A 143 -26.07 -30.27 -16.98
N ASP A 144 -26.81 -29.96 -18.03
CA ASP A 144 -28.24 -30.31 -18.17
C ASP A 144 -28.59 -30.82 -19.58
N ALA A 145 -29.86 -31.17 -19.76
CA ALA A 145 -30.36 -31.69 -21.04
C ALA A 145 -30.46 -30.63 -22.15
N GLU A 146 -30.45 -29.35 -21.81
CA GLU A 146 -30.50 -28.22 -22.75
C GLU A 146 -29.15 -27.93 -23.39
N SER A 147 -28.05 -28.33 -22.72
CA SER A 147 -26.70 -28.27 -23.25
C SER A 147 -25.90 -29.54 -22.91
N PRO A 148 -26.16 -30.64 -23.63
CA PRO A 148 -25.49 -31.92 -23.38
C PRO A 148 -24.02 -31.85 -23.83
N GLY A 149 -23.09 -32.06 -22.89
CA GLY A 149 -21.65 -32.12 -23.14
C GLY A 149 -20.87 -30.88 -22.66
N ASN A 150 -19.74 -30.61 -23.32
CA ASN A 150 -18.87 -29.51 -22.94
C ASN A 150 -19.24 -28.22 -23.68
N GLU A 151 -19.07 -27.10 -23.00
CA GLU A 151 -19.11 -25.75 -23.56
C GLU A 151 -17.71 -25.18 -23.74
N ASN A 152 -17.59 -24.19 -24.64
CA ASN A 152 -16.47 -23.24 -24.58
C ASN A 152 -16.67 -22.32 -23.40
N TYR A 153 -15.99 -22.58 -22.32
CA TYR A 153 -15.96 -21.70 -21.16
C TYR A 153 -14.93 -20.58 -21.38
N LEU A 154 -15.36 -19.35 -21.14
CA LEU A 154 -14.55 -18.16 -21.25
C LEU A 154 -14.69 -17.35 -19.96
N ALA A 155 -13.62 -17.16 -19.21
CA ALA A 155 -13.58 -16.32 -18.02
C ALA A 155 -12.54 -15.24 -18.13
N GLN A 156 -12.84 -14.06 -17.60
CA GLN A 156 -11.93 -12.93 -17.54
C GLN A 156 -12.06 -12.24 -16.19
N TYR A 157 -10.92 -11.91 -15.61
CA TYR A 157 -10.82 -11.10 -14.40
C TYR A 157 -9.93 -9.89 -14.63
N ASN A 158 -10.45 -8.70 -14.34
CA ASN A 158 -9.70 -7.44 -14.39
C ASN A 158 -9.73 -6.79 -13.02
N LEU A 159 -8.55 -6.36 -12.56
CA LEU A 159 -8.40 -5.53 -11.36
C LEU A 159 -7.53 -4.33 -11.67
N SER A 160 -8.01 -3.14 -11.31
CA SER A 160 -7.24 -1.92 -11.22
C SER A 160 -7.42 -1.33 -9.83
N HIS A 161 -6.32 -1.09 -9.12
CA HIS A 161 -6.33 -0.45 -7.81
C HIS A 161 -5.17 0.54 -7.74
N ASP A 162 -5.49 1.81 -7.71
CA ASP A 162 -4.56 2.92 -7.67
C ASP A 162 -4.78 3.70 -6.37
N VAL A 163 -3.71 3.87 -5.58
CA VAL A 163 -3.71 4.66 -4.33
C VAL A 163 -2.57 5.66 -4.38
N ASP A 164 -2.88 6.93 -4.19
CA ASP A 164 -1.90 7.99 -4.14
C ASP A 164 -2.10 8.87 -2.90
N GLU A 165 -1.01 9.11 -2.16
CA GLU A 165 -1.02 10.04 -1.03
C GLU A 165 0.15 11.02 -1.13
N VAL A 166 -0.17 12.31 -1.11
CA VAL A 166 0.80 13.40 -0.99
C VAL A 166 0.62 14.09 0.35
N THR A 167 1.72 14.23 1.08
CA THR A 167 1.71 14.79 2.43
C THR A 167 2.69 15.97 2.55
N GLY A 168 2.16 17.11 2.98
CA GLY A 168 2.94 18.25 3.43
C GLY A 168 3.08 18.23 4.95
N VAL A 169 4.27 18.55 5.48
CA VAL A 169 4.54 18.60 6.92
C VAL A 169 5.25 19.89 7.29
N LEU A 170 4.83 20.47 8.39
CA LEU A 170 5.52 21.55 9.10
C LEU A 170 5.76 21.11 10.53
N GLY A 171 6.94 21.41 11.08
CA GLY A 171 7.26 21.03 12.45
C GLY A 171 8.30 21.93 13.08
N ILE A 172 8.37 21.84 14.40
CA ILE A 172 9.31 22.59 15.21
C ILE A 172 9.87 21.69 16.31
N GLY A 173 11.18 21.78 16.52
CA GLY A 173 11.88 21.16 17.64
C GLY A 173 12.47 22.22 18.58
N TRP A 174 12.41 21.99 19.90
CA TRP A 174 12.95 22.84 20.94
C TRP A 174 13.92 22.09 21.84
N ASN A 175 15.09 22.65 22.08
CA ASN A 175 15.96 22.19 23.16
C ASN A 175 15.43 22.69 24.50
N LEU A 176 15.19 21.78 25.43
CA LEU A 176 14.97 22.10 26.84
C LEU A 176 16.28 22.29 27.57
N ASN A 177 17.29 21.53 27.16
CA ASN A 177 18.71 21.66 27.55
C ASN A 177 19.58 21.00 26.46
N ASP A 178 20.89 20.90 26.69
CA ASP A 178 21.84 20.35 25.72
C ASP A 178 21.60 18.88 25.35
N GLN A 179 20.86 18.15 26.17
CA GLN A 179 20.58 16.70 25.99
C GLN A 179 19.14 16.37 25.63
N LEU A 180 18.19 17.21 26.07
CA LEU A 180 16.76 16.90 25.98
C LEU A 180 16.03 17.90 25.10
N ALA A 181 15.23 17.38 24.17
CA ALA A 181 14.44 18.16 23.26
C ALA A 181 13.00 17.66 23.14
N LEU A 182 12.09 18.59 22.88
CA LEU A 182 10.70 18.33 22.50
C LEU A 182 10.45 18.78 21.07
N GLY A 183 9.41 18.25 20.46
CA GLY A 183 9.00 18.68 19.14
C GLY A 183 7.56 18.36 18.84
N ILE A 184 7.02 19.11 17.89
CA ILE A 184 5.69 18.90 17.33
C ILE A 184 5.75 19.07 15.82
N SER A 185 5.06 18.22 15.08
CA SER A 185 4.81 18.42 13.65
C SER A 185 3.36 18.20 13.31
N GLN A 186 2.91 18.97 12.31
CA GLN A 186 1.58 18.89 11.74
C GLN A 186 1.68 18.50 10.28
N SER A 187 1.06 17.39 9.91
CA SER A 187 0.95 16.92 8.52
C SER A 187 -0.43 17.21 7.96
N PHE A 188 -0.48 17.47 6.66
CA PHE A 188 -1.68 17.55 5.84
C PHE A 188 -1.51 16.58 4.68
N THR A 189 -2.44 15.64 4.56
CA THR A 189 -2.40 14.59 3.54
C THR A 189 -3.60 14.70 2.62
N TYR A 190 -3.35 14.74 1.32
CA TYR A 190 -4.31 14.44 0.27
C TYR A 190 -4.15 12.97 -0.09
N ARG A 191 -5.23 12.18 -0.01
CA ARG A 191 -5.31 10.78 -0.46
C ARG A 191 -6.35 10.69 -1.56
N SER A 192 -6.02 10.01 -2.65
CA SER A 192 -6.96 9.52 -3.64
C SER A 192 -6.83 8.02 -3.80
N GLU A 193 -7.94 7.37 -4.05
CA GLU A 193 -8.02 5.94 -4.29
C GLU A 193 -9.05 5.65 -5.37
N GLU A 194 -8.64 4.84 -6.36
CA GLU A 194 -9.49 4.35 -7.43
C GLU A 194 -9.38 2.83 -7.49
N TYR A 195 -10.52 2.18 -7.50
CA TYR A 195 -10.62 0.73 -7.53
C TYR A 195 -11.64 0.30 -8.58
N ASN A 196 -11.25 -0.64 -9.44
CA ASN A 196 -12.13 -1.28 -10.41
C ASN A 196 -11.89 -2.79 -10.41
N ASN A 197 -12.92 -3.55 -10.16
CA ASN A 197 -12.90 -5.01 -10.08
C ASN A 197 -14.01 -5.55 -10.97
N THR A 198 -13.65 -6.26 -12.05
CA THR A 198 -14.60 -6.82 -13.01
C THR A 198 -14.32 -8.31 -13.19
N PHE A 199 -15.34 -9.11 -13.06
CA PHE A 199 -15.32 -10.52 -13.43
C PHE A 199 -16.41 -10.78 -14.46
N THR A 200 -16.06 -11.47 -15.55
CA THR A 200 -16.99 -11.93 -16.57
C THR A 200 -16.75 -13.40 -16.86
N ALA A 201 -17.82 -14.18 -17.01
CA ALA A 201 -17.75 -15.56 -17.44
C ALA A 201 -18.87 -15.87 -18.43
N SER A 202 -18.60 -16.74 -19.39
CA SER A 202 -19.59 -17.21 -20.35
C SER A 202 -19.32 -18.68 -20.67
N ALA A 203 -20.39 -19.47 -20.81
CA ALA A 203 -20.34 -20.81 -21.35
C ALA A 203 -21.17 -20.86 -22.63
N ILE A 204 -20.54 -21.26 -23.72
CA ILE A 204 -21.11 -21.28 -25.08
C ILE A 204 -21.07 -22.72 -25.60
N PRO A 205 -22.20 -23.32 -25.90
CA PRO A 205 -22.25 -24.67 -26.46
C PRO A 205 -21.38 -24.85 -27.70
N LEU A 206 -20.81 -26.02 -27.88
CA LEU A 206 -19.95 -26.29 -29.02
C LEU A 206 -20.75 -26.31 -30.34
N PRO A 207 -20.18 -25.86 -31.46
CA PRO A 207 -20.82 -25.94 -32.75
C PRO A 207 -21.20 -27.40 -33.09
N GLY A 208 -22.47 -27.63 -33.47
CA GLY A 208 -22.99 -28.94 -33.77
C GLY A 208 -23.41 -29.80 -32.58
N SER A 209 -23.33 -29.24 -31.35
CA SER A 209 -23.95 -29.86 -30.17
C SER A 209 -25.48 -29.85 -30.30
N ALA A 210 -26.16 -30.77 -29.59
CA ALA A 210 -27.63 -30.81 -29.52
C ALA A 210 -28.20 -29.77 -28.54
N SER A 211 -27.47 -28.68 -28.29
CA SER A 211 -27.90 -27.64 -27.36
C SER A 211 -29.10 -26.86 -27.88
N THR A 212 -30.03 -26.57 -26.98
CA THR A 212 -31.21 -25.72 -27.23
C THR A 212 -31.03 -24.27 -26.75
N ILE A 213 -29.87 -23.96 -26.14
CA ILE A 213 -29.53 -22.63 -25.67
C ILE A 213 -28.32 -22.08 -26.42
N ASP A 214 -28.26 -20.75 -26.60
CA ASP A 214 -27.15 -20.10 -27.30
C ASP A 214 -25.91 -19.90 -26.40
N PHE A 215 -26.11 -19.42 -25.19
CA PHE A 215 -25.06 -19.25 -24.17
C PHE A 215 -25.66 -18.91 -22.81
N VAL A 216 -24.86 -19.08 -21.78
CA VAL A 216 -25.07 -18.52 -20.43
C VAL A 216 -23.97 -17.58 -20.08
N SER A 217 -24.23 -16.51 -19.32
CA SER A 217 -23.20 -15.59 -18.89
C SER A 217 -23.45 -14.99 -17.51
N TYR A 218 -22.35 -14.66 -16.84
CA TYR A 218 -22.29 -13.90 -15.60
C TYR A 218 -21.33 -12.74 -15.73
N ASN A 219 -21.71 -11.57 -15.22
CA ASN A 219 -20.85 -10.41 -15.13
C ASN A 219 -21.05 -9.71 -13.78
N THR A 220 -19.96 -9.25 -13.19
CA THR A 220 -20.00 -8.33 -12.04
C THR A 220 -18.92 -7.28 -12.17
N ASN A 221 -19.27 -6.07 -11.79
CA ASN A 221 -18.36 -4.91 -11.80
C ASN A 221 -18.56 -4.08 -10.54
N LEU A 222 -17.47 -3.72 -9.88
CA LEU A 222 -17.44 -2.73 -8.82
C LEU A 222 -16.42 -1.67 -9.19
N TYR A 223 -16.88 -0.47 -9.41
CA TYR A 223 -16.04 0.72 -9.55
C TYR A 223 -16.22 1.64 -8.37
N THR A 224 -15.13 2.11 -7.78
CA THR A 224 -15.16 3.17 -6.77
C THR A 224 -13.97 4.09 -6.92
N SER A 225 -14.20 5.38 -6.67
CA SER A 225 -13.16 6.38 -6.65
C SER A 225 -13.48 7.41 -5.58
N TYR A 226 -12.50 7.78 -4.76
CA TYR A 226 -12.69 8.84 -3.77
C TYR A 226 -11.39 9.59 -3.49
N TYR A 227 -11.53 10.80 -2.96
CA TYR A 227 -10.41 11.50 -2.34
C TYR A 227 -10.75 11.92 -0.90
N ARG A 228 -9.71 12.13 -0.09
CA ARG A 228 -9.80 12.60 1.29
C ARG A 228 -8.65 13.53 1.63
N ILE A 229 -8.97 14.67 2.27
CA ILE A 229 -8.00 15.58 2.89
C ILE A 229 -8.07 15.39 4.40
N MET A 230 -6.91 15.17 5.03
CA MET A 230 -6.79 14.91 6.46
C MET A 230 -5.54 15.54 7.05
N ALA A 231 -5.54 15.73 8.35
CA ALA A 231 -4.38 16.18 9.11
C ALA A 231 -4.04 15.22 10.24
N GLN A 232 -2.75 15.16 10.60
CA GLN A 232 -2.25 14.40 11.74
C GLN A 232 -1.19 15.18 12.49
N THR A 233 -1.28 15.17 13.82
CA THR A 233 -0.28 15.79 14.71
C THR A 233 0.64 14.72 15.25
N LYS A 234 1.95 14.97 15.24
CA LYS A 234 2.96 14.12 15.86
C LYS A 234 3.72 14.92 16.93
N LEU A 235 3.82 14.34 18.10
CA LEU A 235 4.63 14.81 19.21
C LEU A 235 5.91 14.00 19.27
N GLY A 236 7.02 14.63 19.62
CA GLY A 236 8.32 14.01 19.74
C GLY A 236 9.03 14.41 21.02
N LEU A 237 9.82 13.48 21.54
CA LEU A 237 10.83 13.68 22.58
C LEU A 237 12.11 13.02 22.11
N ALA A 238 13.25 13.69 22.31
CA ALA A 238 14.57 13.17 22.00
C ALA A 238 15.53 13.46 23.13
N TRP A 239 16.26 12.44 23.57
CA TRP A 239 17.21 12.51 24.66
C TRP A 239 18.56 11.97 24.21
N GLN A 240 19.56 12.85 24.13
CA GLN A 240 20.95 12.52 23.80
C GLN A 240 21.78 12.38 25.08
N LEU A 241 22.08 11.13 25.43
CA LEU A 241 22.97 10.79 26.54
C LEU A 241 24.41 10.59 26.01
N GLU A 242 25.35 10.50 26.91
CA GLU A 242 26.78 10.30 26.54
C GLU A 242 26.99 9.08 25.62
N LYS A 243 26.30 7.98 25.88
CA LYS A 243 26.45 6.71 25.15
C LYS A 243 25.21 6.25 24.40
N TRP A 244 24.06 6.90 24.58
CA TRP A 244 22.80 6.52 24.00
C TRP A 244 22.02 7.71 23.50
N ASP A 245 21.42 7.59 22.33
CA ASP A 245 20.36 8.50 21.90
C ASP A 245 19.03 7.75 21.99
N ILE A 246 18.03 8.35 22.60
CA ILE A 246 16.69 7.78 22.80
C ILE A 246 15.66 8.75 22.22
N GLY A 247 14.71 8.25 21.47
CA GLY A 247 13.62 9.04 20.95
C GLY A 247 12.27 8.36 21.16
N LEU A 248 11.27 9.17 21.50
CA LEU A 248 9.87 8.75 21.64
C LEU A 248 9.01 9.62 20.74
N THR A 249 8.01 9.01 20.12
CA THR A 249 7.02 9.73 19.31
C THR A 249 5.62 9.25 19.62
N ALA A 250 4.65 10.17 19.56
CA ALA A 250 3.23 9.87 19.61
C ALA A 250 2.54 10.58 18.45
N THR A 251 1.95 9.83 17.53
CA THR A 251 1.15 10.36 16.42
C THR A 251 -0.33 10.21 16.78
N LEU A 252 -1.07 11.31 16.77
CA LEU A 252 -2.50 11.29 17.08
C LEU A 252 -3.30 10.70 15.92
N PRO A 253 -4.55 10.24 16.13
CA PRO A 253 -5.44 9.85 15.04
C PRO A 253 -5.64 10.97 14.04
N SER A 254 -5.89 10.62 12.76
CA SER A 254 -6.14 11.63 11.74
C SER A 254 -7.47 12.36 11.97
N LEU A 255 -7.45 13.68 11.70
CA LEU A 255 -8.64 14.52 11.57
C LEU A 255 -8.93 14.75 10.10
N GLY A 256 -10.11 14.34 9.64
CA GLY A 256 -10.49 14.50 8.24
C GLY A 256 -11.33 15.75 8.02
N PHE A 257 -11.04 16.52 6.96
CA PHE A 257 -11.75 17.78 6.64
C PHE A 257 -12.72 17.59 5.48
N PHE A 258 -12.21 17.21 4.30
CA PHE A 258 -12.99 17.11 3.07
C PHE A 258 -12.76 15.75 2.42
N GLY A 259 -13.76 15.23 1.77
CA GLY A 259 -13.67 14.02 0.99
C GLY A 259 -14.99 13.69 0.31
N THR A 260 -14.90 13.28 -0.94
CA THR A 260 -16.04 12.82 -1.72
C THR A 260 -15.60 11.71 -2.66
N GLY A 261 -16.55 10.92 -3.10
CA GLY A 261 -16.28 9.82 -4.01
C GLY A 261 -17.53 9.33 -4.74
N THR A 262 -17.33 8.29 -5.52
CA THR A 262 -18.33 7.63 -6.35
C THR A 262 -18.24 6.12 -6.13
N VAL A 263 -19.37 5.46 -6.07
CA VAL A 263 -19.48 3.99 -6.10
C VAL A 263 -20.45 3.61 -7.20
N ILE A 264 -20.06 2.65 -8.04
CA ILE A 264 -20.91 2.04 -9.08
C ILE A 264 -20.80 0.54 -8.92
N GLY A 265 -21.93 -0.13 -8.76
CA GLY A 265 -22.01 -1.58 -8.69
C GLY A 265 -22.94 -2.11 -9.79
N GLU A 266 -22.49 -3.11 -10.52
CA GLU A 266 -23.27 -3.76 -11.57
C GLU A 266 -23.13 -5.27 -11.46
N GLY A 267 -24.22 -5.99 -11.80
CA GLY A 267 -24.23 -7.43 -11.94
C GLY A 267 -25.25 -7.88 -12.97
N SER A 268 -24.91 -8.89 -13.75
CA SER A 268 -25.85 -9.51 -14.67
C SER A 268 -25.68 -11.03 -14.71
N LEU A 269 -26.81 -11.71 -14.81
CA LEU A 269 -26.92 -13.13 -15.07
C LEU A 269 -27.77 -13.28 -16.35
N ASN A 270 -27.32 -14.08 -17.30
CA ASN A 270 -28.11 -14.30 -18.51
C ASN A 270 -28.33 -15.79 -18.69
N ASN A 271 -29.61 -16.14 -18.85
CA ASN A 271 -30.08 -17.49 -19.21
C ASN A 271 -29.58 -18.58 -18.26
N ILE A 272 -29.59 -18.31 -16.94
CA ILE A 272 -29.08 -19.20 -15.89
C ILE A 272 -30.24 -19.81 -15.10
N HIS A 273 -30.13 -21.07 -14.70
CA HIS A 273 -30.98 -21.66 -13.67
C HIS A 273 -30.62 -21.06 -12.30
N PRO A 274 -31.54 -20.36 -11.61
CA PRO A 274 -31.27 -19.71 -10.33
C PRO A 274 -30.73 -20.70 -9.28
N GLY A 275 -29.49 -20.50 -8.81
CA GLY A 275 -28.82 -21.41 -7.88
C GLY A 275 -28.50 -22.81 -8.43
N GLY A 276 -28.52 -22.99 -9.75
CA GLY A 276 -28.35 -24.30 -10.39
C GLY A 276 -29.55 -25.26 -10.21
N ASP A 277 -30.69 -24.72 -9.82
CA ASP A 277 -31.92 -25.50 -9.60
C ASP A 277 -32.67 -25.74 -10.93
N LEU A 278 -32.46 -26.91 -11.53
CA LEU A 278 -33.02 -27.30 -12.82
C LEU A 278 -34.57 -27.38 -12.81
N THR A 279 -35.21 -27.33 -11.66
CA THR A 279 -36.68 -27.29 -11.55
C THR A 279 -37.24 -25.89 -11.80
N LYS A 280 -36.43 -24.87 -11.76
CA LYS A 280 -36.78 -23.48 -12.03
C LYS A 280 -36.45 -23.11 -13.48
N PRO A 281 -37.27 -22.29 -14.14
CA PRO A 281 -36.96 -21.84 -15.48
C PRO A 281 -35.68 -21.01 -15.51
N ARG A 282 -34.96 -21.05 -16.63
CA ARG A 282 -33.85 -20.17 -16.89
C ARG A 282 -34.27 -18.71 -16.81
N THR A 283 -33.44 -17.88 -16.19
CA THR A 283 -33.74 -16.47 -15.93
C THR A 283 -32.57 -15.60 -16.37
N SER A 284 -32.88 -14.41 -16.83
CA SER A 284 -31.91 -13.34 -17.00
C SER A 284 -32.20 -12.26 -15.96
N TYR A 285 -31.12 -11.77 -15.32
CA TYR A 285 -31.20 -10.79 -14.27
C TYR A 285 -30.13 -9.71 -14.49
N PHE A 286 -30.50 -8.47 -14.29
CA PHE A 286 -29.59 -7.34 -14.35
C PHE A 286 -29.81 -6.44 -13.13
N ALA A 287 -28.73 -5.98 -12.54
CA ALA A 287 -28.78 -5.06 -11.42
C ALA A 287 -27.68 -4.01 -11.57
N SER A 288 -28.03 -2.75 -11.45
CA SER A 288 -27.07 -1.64 -11.47
C SER A 288 -27.47 -0.57 -10.48
N GLY A 289 -26.50 -0.05 -9.75
CA GLY A 289 -26.67 1.07 -8.86
C GLY A 289 -25.48 2.01 -8.96
N SER A 290 -25.71 3.32 -8.85
CA SER A 290 -24.67 4.33 -8.86
C SER A 290 -24.91 5.38 -7.79
N ALA A 291 -23.87 5.72 -7.01
CA ALA A 291 -23.91 6.74 -6.00
C ALA A 291 -22.78 7.74 -6.25
N LEU A 292 -23.13 8.93 -6.72
CA LEU A 292 -22.17 9.98 -7.06
C LEU A 292 -22.05 10.99 -5.92
N LYS A 293 -20.87 11.60 -5.77
CA LYS A 293 -20.60 12.67 -4.79
C LYS A 293 -20.90 12.25 -3.33
N GLN A 294 -20.67 10.97 -3.02
CA GLN A 294 -20.81 10.46 -1.66
C GLN A 294 -19.74 11.07 -0.74
N LYS A 295 -20.11 11.33 0.51
CA LYS A 295 -19.12 11.73 1.54
C LYS A 295 -18.14 10.58 1.75
N ALA A 296 -16.85 10.84 1.50
CA ALA A 296 -15.80 9.87 1.76
C ALA A 296 -15.12 10.14 3.10
N THR A 297 -14.82 9.06 3.83
CA THR A 297 -14.11 9.08 5.12
C THR A 297 -12.95 8.10 5.07
N TYR A 298 -11.76 8.57 5.43
CA TYR A 298 -10.60 7.70 5.64
C TYR A 298 -9.91 8.06 6.93
N LYS A 299 -9.47 7.05 7.71
CA LYS A 299 -8.90 7.23 9.06
C LYS A 299 -7.51 6.63 9.12
N LYS A 300 -6.52 7.42 9.57
CA LYS A 300 -5.18 6.91 9.94
C LYS A 300 -5.12 6.65 11.45
N SER A 301 -4.50 5.54 11.81
CA SER A 301 -4.33 5.10 13.20
C SER A 301 -3.49 6.06 14.03
N MET A 302 -3.70 6.03 15.34
CA MET A 302 -2.73 6.51 16.31
C MET A 302 -1.47 5.61 16.26
N ALA A 303 -0.29 6.21 16.43
CA ALA A 303 0.95 5.45 16.50
C ALA A 303 1.85 5.93 17.65
N LEU A 304 2.60 4.99 18.22
CA LEU A 304 3.65 5.24 19.20
C LEU A 304 4.97 4.68 18.66
N GLY A 305 6.05 5.44 18.74
CA GLY A 305 7.37 5.02 18.29
C GLY A 305 8.41 5.19 19.39
N ILE A 306 9.29 4.20 19.52
CA ILE A 306 10.52 4.29 20.32
C ILE A 306 11.71 3.97 19.44
N GLY A 307 12.75 4.79 19.51
CA GLY A 307 14.01 4.58 18.83
C GLY A 307 15.17 4.72 19.80
N VAL A 308 16.19 3.89 19.60
CA VAL A 308 17.44 3.95 20.33
C VAL A 308 18.62 3.88 19.38
N SER A 309 19.71 4.56 19.70
CA SER A 309 20.97 4.38 18.98
C SER A 309 22.17 4.46 19.92
N ARG A 310 23.27 3.77 19.52
CA ARG A 310 24.51 3.74 20.29
C ARG A 310 25.72 3.66 19.38
N PRO A 311 26.77 4.48 19.60
CA PRO A 311 28.03 4.36 18.90
C PRO A 311 28.91 3.26 19.52
N PHE A 312 29.61 2.51 18.66
CA PHE A 312 30.64 1.54 18.98
C PHE A 312 31.84 1.77 18.05
N GLY A 313 32.75 2.66 18.48
CA GLY A 313 33.86 3.10 17.62
C GLY A 313 33.34 3.73 16.32
N ASN A 314 33.68 3.14 15.19
CA ASN A 314 33.29 3.64 13.86
C ASN A 314 31.91 3.16 13.40
N VAL A 315 31.22 2.35 14.19
CA VAL A 315 29.89 1.83 13.87
C VAL A 315 28.86 2.42 14.85
N ARG A 316 27.74 2.92 14.33
CA ARG A 316 26.57 3.26 15.15
C ARG A 316 25.45 2.27 14.83
N LEU A 317 24.89 1.68 15.88
CA LEU A 317 23.75 0.79 15.78
C LEU A 317 22.47 1.53 16.14
N TYR A 318 21.37 1.17 15.47
CA TYR A 318 20.03 1.73 15.64
C TYR A 318 19.02 0.60 15.84
N GLY A 319 18.06 0.84 16.70
CA GLY A 319 16.88 0.00 16.87
C GLY A 319 15.64 0.87 17.01
N ALA A 320 14.54 0.45 16.40
CA ALA A 320 13.27 1.14 16.59
C ALA A 320 12.09 0.16 16.61
N VAL A 321 11.05 0.54 17.33
CA VAL A 321 9.75 -0.16 17.38
C VAL A 321 8.65 0.88 17.18
N ASN A 322 7.72 0.59 16.27
CA ASN A 322 6.53 1.36 16.02
C ASN A 322 5.28 0.52 16.31
N TYR A 323 4.43 1.01 17.18
CA TYR A 323 3.11 0.48 17.48
C TYR A 323 2.04 1.31 16.79
N TYR A 324 1.12 0.66 16.08
CA TYR A 324 -0.02 1.27 15.43
C TYR A 324 -1.30 0.69 16.03
N ALA A 325 -2.16 1.56 16.54
CA ALA A 325 -3.41 1.15 17.18
C ALA A 325 -4.45 0.69 16.15
N ALA A 326 -5.30 -0.23 16.54
CA ALA A 326 -6.44 -0.64 15.73
C ALA A 326 -7.41 0.53 15.48
N VAL A 327 -8.08 0.47 14.34
CA VAL A 327 -9.24 1.30 14.00
C VAL A 327 -10.40 0.36 13.75
N LYS A 328 -11.48 0.48 14.50
CA LYS A 328 -12.70 -0.32 14.30
C LYS A 328 -13.21 -0.13 12.87
N ASN A 329 -13.89 -1.14 12.33
CA ASN A 329 -14.52 -1.07 11.02
C ASN A 329 -15.40 0.17 10.90
N TYR A 330 -15.32 0.85 9.77
CA TYR A 330 -16.07 2.05 9.45
C TYR A 330 -16.33 2.12 7.95
N SER A 331 -17.41 2.79 7.57
CA SER A 331 -17.68 3.06 6.16
C SER A 331 -16.76 4.16 5.63
N ILE A 332 -16.04 3.86 4.56
CA ILE A 332 -15.36 4.89 3.73
C ILE A 332 -16.42 5.68 3.00
N MET A 333 -17.33 4.98 2.31
CA MET A 333 -18.53 5.52 1.67
C MET A 333 -19.71 4.58 1.97
N ASP A 334 -20.83 5.19 2.34
CA ASP A 334 -22.08 4.48 2.58
C ASP A 334 -23.17 5.23 1.79
N PRO A 335 -23.52 4.75 0.59
CA PRO A 335 -24.46 5.44 -0.26
C PRO A 335 -25.86 5.54 0.30
N GLY A 336 -26.22 4.71 1.29
CA GLY A 336 -27.61 4.58 1.73
C GLY A 336 -28.50 3.98 0.64
N PRO A 337 -29.82 4.16 0.74
CA PRO A 337 -30.75 3.75 -0.29
C PRO A 337 -30.46 4.49 -1.61
N VAL A 338 -30.25 3.74 -2.69
CA VAL A 338 -30.03 4.26 -4.05
C VAL A 338 -31.01 3.56 -4.98
N ASP A 339 -31.48 4.24 -5.99
CA ASP A 339 -32.29 3.64 -7.04
C ASP A 339 -31.49 2.52 -7.71
N PHE A 340 -31.99 1.30 -7.57
CA PHE A 340 -31.38 0.12 -8.10
C PHE A 340 -32.18 -0.36 -9.31
N ILE A 341 -31.60 -0.22 -10.49
CA ILE A 341 -32.25 -0.61 -11.73
C ILE A 341 -32.27 -2.14 -11.82
N GLN A 342 -33.48 -2.70 -11.82
CA GLN A 342 -33.68 -4.14 -11.82
C GLN A 342 -34.95 -4.46 -12.63
N PRO A 343 -34.93 -5.45 -13.57
CA PRO A 343 -36.13 -5.83 -14.31
C PRO A 343 -37.20 -6.41 -13.38
N ASN A 344 -38.43 -5.97 -13.52
CA ASN A 344 -39.64 -6.53 -12.93
C ASN A 344 -39.70 -6.70 -11.40
N THR A 345 -38.84 -6.01 -10.64
CA THR A 345 -38.86 -6.08 -9.19
C THR A 345 -38.84 -4.66 -8.59
N PRO A 346 -39.62 -4.39 -7.53
CA PRO A 346 -39.44 -3.16 -6.76
C PRO A 346 -38.03 -3.07 -6.21
N SER A 347 -37.45 -1.87 -6.21
CA SER A 347 -36.14 -1.64 -5.62
C SER A 347 -36.10 -2.09 -4.15
N ASN A 348 -35.15 -2.92 -3.79
CA ASN A 348 -34.92 -3.32 -2.41
C ASN A 348 -33.76 -2.49 -1.83
N GLU A 349 -34.07 -1.38 -1.19
CA GLU A 349 -33.13 -0.41 -0.67
C GLU A 349 -32.10 -1.02 0.31
N ALA A 350 -32.50 -1.98 1.12
CA ALA A 350 -31.62 -2.62 2.11
C ALA A 350 -30.48 -3.44 1.44
N VAL A 351 -30.78 -4.12 0.34
CA VAL A 351 -29.79 -4.89 -0.42
C VAL A 351 -28.80 -3.97 -1.14
N THR A 352 -29.26 -2.81 -1.59
CA THR A 352 -28.43 -1.86 -2.33
C THR A 352 -27.33 -1.26 -1.49
N SER A 353 -27.60 -0.88 -0.23
CA SER A 353 -26.56 -0.31 0.66
C SER A 353 -25.44 -1.31 0.93
N ASP A 354 -25.74 -2.57 1.20
CA ASP A 354 -24.75 -3.62 1.45
C ASP A 354 -23.90 -3.91 0.20
N PHE A 355 -24.52 -3.86 -0.98
CA PHE A 355 -23.85 -4.07 -2.26
C PHE A 355 -22.90 -2.94 -2.66
N MET A 356 -23.16 -1.71 -2.23
CA MET A 356 -22.39 -0.52 -2.62
C MET A 356 -21.59 0.12 -1.48
N ARG A 357 -21.73 -0.36 -0.27
CA ARG A 357 -20.98 0.15 0.87
C ARG A 357 -19.50 -0.19 0.75
N ILE A 358 -18.64 0.82 0.87
CA ILE A 358 -17.18 0.65 0.93
C ILE A 358 -16.74 0.85 2.37
N TRP A 359 -16.05 -0.12 2.93
CA TRP A 359 -15.61 -0.07 4.32
C TRP A 359 -14.13 -0.36 4.50
N ALA A 360 -13.56 0.09 5.61
CA ALA A 360 -12.21 -0.23 6.05
C ALA A 360 -12.15 -0.42 7.56
N GLY A 361 -11.09 -1.08 8.01
CA GLY A 361 -10.75 -1.21 9.41
C GLY A 361 -9.26 -1.55 9.51
N ASN A 362 -8.63 -1.21 10.64
CA ASN A 362 -7.22 -1.51 10.86
C ASN A 362 -7.06 -2.38 12.10
N ARG A 363 -6.29 -3.44 11.98
CA ARG A 363 -5.81 -4.22 13.13
C ARG A 363 -4.62 -3.50 13.79
N THR A 364 -4.34 -3.86 15.03
CA THR A 364 -3.10 -3.45 15.70
C THR A 364 -1.89 -4.06 15.02
N VAL A 365 -0.86 -3.23 14.78
CA VAL A 365 0.40 -3.63 14.16
C VAL A 365 1.57 -3.17 15.00
N VAL A 366 2.60 -4.02 15.11
CA VAL A 366 3.91 -3.69 15.67
C VAL A 366 4.96 -3.97 14.61
N ASN A 367 5.66 -2.92 14.18
CA ASN A 367 6.81 -3.01 13.30
C ASN A 367 8.08 -2.70 14.08
N TRP A 368 9.17 -3.38 13.71
CA TRP A 368 10.48 -3.14 14.29
C TRP A 368 11.54 -3.02 13.20
N SER A 369 12.62 -2.34 13.53
CA SER A 369 13.73 -2.10 12.63
C SER A 369 15.06 -2.10 13.35
N LEU A 370 16.09 -2.55 12.63
CA LEU A 370 17.49 -2.50 13.02
C LEU A 370 18.29 -1.80 11.92
N GLY A 371 19.25 -0.97 12.31
CA GLY A 371 20.11 -0.27 11.38
C GLY A 371 21.55 -0.24 11.88
N ALA A 372 22.49 -0.12 10.94
CA ALA A 372 23.90 0.09 11.23
C ALA A 372 24.51 1.11 10.27
N ASP A 373 25.21 2.09 10.81
CA ASP A 373 26.02 3.06 10.07
C ASP A 373 27.48 2.80 10.38
N TRP A 374 28.23 2.42 9.38
CA TRP A 374 29.67 2.21 9.46
C TRP A 374 30.42 3.35 8.78
N ASN A 375 31.02 4.24 9.58
CA ASN A 375 31.93 5.27 9.09
C ASN A 375 33.31 4.65 8.84
N TYR A 376 33.61 4.28 7.60
CA TYR A 376 34.86 3.63 7.26
C TYR A 376 35.97 4.61 6.81
N LYS A 377 35.59 5.86 6.50
CA LYS A 377 36.57 6.85 6.00
C LYS A 377 36.15 8.31 6.25
N GLY A 378 35.80 8.68 7.50
CA GLY A 378 35.43 10.05 7.91
C GLY A 378 34.21 10.61 7.17
N THR A 379 34.35 10.91 5.87
CA THR A 379 33.28 11.43 5.01
C THR A 379 32.50 10.35 4.26
N ARG A 380 32.79 9.07 4.49
CA ARG A 380 32.20 7.94 3.79
C ARG A 380 31.58 6.93 4.77
N HIS A 381 30.34 6.61 4.53
CA HIS A 381 29.57 5.69 5.36
C HIS A 381 28.99 4.55 4.52
N MET A 382 28.92 3.38 5.12
CA MET A 382 28.10 2.25 4.65
C MET A 382 26.91 2.11 5.58
N LEU A 383 25.72 1.97 5.01
CA LEU A 383 24.46 1.93 5.71
C LEU A 383 23.80 0.58 5.48
N PHE A 384 23.30 -0.05 6.54
CA PHE A 384 22.63 -1.35 6.50
C PHE A 384 21.38 -1.31 7.34
N SER A 385 20.32 -2.00 6.92
CA SER A 385 19.14 -2.15 7.75
C SER A 385 18.34 -3.40 7.44
N PHE A 386 17.53 -3.79 8.43
CA PHE A 386 16.43 -4.72 8.29
C PHE A 386 15.20 -4.18 9.02
N HIS A 387 14.01 -4.33 8.43
CA HIS A 387 12.78 -3.95 9.11
C HIS A 387 11.57 -4.77 8.63
N THR A 388 10.57 -4.83 9.50
CA THR A 388 9.26 -5.40 9.19
C THR A 388 8.28 -4.30 8.78
N ASP A 389 7.36 -4.65 7.89
CA ASP A 389 6.22 -3.81 7.53
C ASP A 389 4.99 -4.71 7.39
N LYS A 390 4.31 -4.89 8.53
CA LYS A 390 3.16 -5.77 8.62
C LYS A 390 1.92 -5.07 8.06
N GLN A 391 1.12 -5.83 7.34
CA GLN A 391 -0.16 -5.35 6.83
C GLN A 391 -1.11 -4.99 7.98
N PHE A 392 -1.86 -3.92 7.83
CA PHE A 392 -2.74 -3.42 8.89
C PHE A 392 -4.24 -3.62 8.62
N ALA A 393 -4.66 -3.97 7.42
CA ALA A 393 -6.09 -4.08 7.12
C ALA A 393 -6.76 -5.14 7.99
N ASN A 394 -7.89 -4.79 8.58
CA ASN A 394 -8.81 -5.73 9.18
C ASN A 394 -9.71 -6.27 8.07
N LEU A 395 -9.66 -7.58 7.82
CA LEU A 395 -10.43 -8.28 6.80
C LEU A 395 -11.49 -9.13 7.51
N ASP A 396 -12.59 -8.50 7.89
CA ASP A 396 -13.72 -9.16 8.50
C ASP A 396 -14.62 -9.71 7.38
N PRO A 397 -14.76 -11.03 7.23
CA PRO A 397 -15.58 -11.60 6.16
C PRO A 397 -17.09 -11.41 6.40
N ASP A 398 -17.50 -11.12 7.63
CA ASP A 398 -18.91 -10.94 8.01
C ASP A 398 -19.34 -9.46 7.95
N GLU A 399 -18.41 -8.53 7.70
CA GLU A 399 -18.73 -7.12 7.53
C GLU A 399 -19.39 -6.88 6.16
N PRO A 400 -20.63 -6.37 6.09
CA PRO A 400 -21.33 -6.16 4.83
C PRO A 400 -20.67 -5.08 3.97
N GLY A 401 -20.76 -5.23 2.64
CA GLY A 401 -20.14 -4.34 1.66
C GLY A 401 -18.75 -4.79 1.21
N HIS A 402 -17.99 -3.87 0.64
CA HIS A 402 -16.71 -4.15 -0.01
C HIS A 402 -15.54 -3.55 0.77
N ASN A 403 -14.53 -4.37 1.03
CA ASN A 403 -13.22 -3.93 1.46
C ASN A 403 -12.28 -3.90 0.24
N LEU A 404 -11.61 -2.78 0.01
CA LEU A 404 -10.77 -2.59 -1.18
C LEU A 404 -9.36 -3.18 -1.05
N THR A 405 -9.04 -3.81 0.08
CA THR A 405 -7.72 -4.39 0.34
C THR A 405 -7.40 -5.53 -0.60
N VAL A 406 -6.36 -5.37 -1.42
CA VAL A 406 -5.87 -6.42 -2.32
C VAL A 406 -4.66 -7.14 -1.72
N LYS A 407 -3.74 -6.41 -1.09
CA LYS A 407 -2.44 -6.89 -0.59
C LYS A 407 -2.50 -7.15 0.90
N ASN A 408 -2.75 -8.38 1.29
CA ASN A 408 -2.96 -8.77 2.69
C ASN A 408 -1.86 -9.68 3.24
N TRP A 409 -0.59 -9.36 2.98
CA TRP A 409 0.59 -10.08 3.47
C TRP A 409 1.57 -9.16 4.17
N ASP A 410 2.39 -9.70 5.05
CA ASP A 410 3.44 -8.98 5.76
C ASP A 410 4.70 -8.88 4.90
N ASN A 411 5.37 -7.71 4.90
CA ASN A 411 6.60 -7.47 4.18
C ASN A 411 7.80 -7.42 5.11
N TYR A 412 8.95 -7.81 4.57
CA TYR A 412 10.26 -7.71 5.18
C TYR A 412 11.20 -6.99 4.23
N HIS A 413 12.02 -6.10 4.76
CA HIS A 413 12.87 -5.25 3.95
C HIS A 413 14.32 -5.31 4.42
N ILE A 414 15.25 -5.38 3.46
CA ILE A 414 16.68 -5.25 3.67
C ILE A 414 17.14 -4.01 2.91
N GLY A 415 17.85 -3.11 3.59
CA GLY A 415 18.44 -1.91 3.01
C GLY A 415 19.96 -1.95 3.06
N VAL A 416 20.60 -1.53 1.98
CA VAL A 416 22.04 -1.30 1.92
C VAL A 416 22.32 -0.03 1.14
N GLY A 417 23.26 0.80 1.59
CA GLY A 417 23.59 2.02 0.90
C GLY A 417 24.93 2.60 1.31
N THR A 418 25.30 3.66 0.63
CA THR A 418 26.50 4.43 0.93
C THR A 418 26.20 5.91 0.93
N GLN A 419 26.83 6.63 1.85
CA GLN A 419 26.85 8.09 1.85
C GLN A 419 28.27 8.58 1.58
N GLN A 420 28.36 9.65 0.79
CA GLN A 420 29.58 10.40 0.56
C GLN A 420 29.32 11.88 0.79
N THR A 421 30.11 12.49 1.69
CA THR A 421 30.08 13.94 1.94
C THR A 421 31.14 14.66 1.10
N PHE A 422 30.72 15.71 0.39
CA PHE A 422 31.57 16.62 -0.39
C PHE A 422 31.29 18.06 0.05
N GLY A 423 32.17 18.62 0.91
CA GLY A 423 32.00 19.98 1.45
C GLY A 423 30.66 20.13 2.20
N SER A 424 29.74 20.93 1.66
CA SER A 424 28.42 21.18 2.24
C SER A 424 27.34 20.21 1.71
N SER A 425 27.69 19.24 0.86
CA SER A 425 26.73 18.35 0.21
C SER A 425 26.92 16.91 0.63
N ASP A 426 25.82 16.21 0.84
CA ASP A 426 25.79 14.78 1.10
C ASP A 426 25.06 14.07 -0.06
N TRP A 427 25.69 13.05 -0.60
CA TRP A 427 25.11 12.15 -1.59
C TRP A 427 24.88 10.79 -0.95
N VAL A 428 23.69 10.25 -1.11
CA VAL A 428 23.34 8.93 -0.62
C VAL A 428 22.78 8.11 -1.76
N ILE A 429 23.31 6.90 -1.94
CA ILE A 429 22.83 5.91 -2.89
C ILE A 429 22.54 4.64 -2.12
N GLY A 430 21.37 4.07 -2.31
CA GLY A 430 20.95 2.85 -1.63
C GLY A 430 20.10 1.93 -2.47
N LEU A 431 20.11 0.67 -2.07
CA LEU A 431 19.23 -0.37 -2.59
C LEU A 431 18.38 -0.89 -1.42
N ARG A 432 17.09 -1.09 -1.67
CA ARG A 432 16.18 -1.77 -0.78
C ARG A 432 15.59 -2.99 -1.49
N TYR A 433 15.74 -4.15 -0.86
CA TYR A 433 15.06 -5.38 -1.25
C TYR A 433 13.92 -5.64 -0.28
N SER A 434 12.75 -5.94 -0.83
CA SER A 434 11.55 -6.26 -0.06
C SER A 434 11.03 -7.63 -0.49
N PHE A 435 10.54 -8.42 0.46
CA PHE A 435 9.97 -9.73 0.18
C PHE A 435 8.80 -10.05 1.12
N ALA A 436 7.86 -10.82 0.59
CA ALA A 436 6.71 -11.34 1.32
C ALA A 436 6.33 -12.72 0.80
N LYS A 437 5.77 -13.55 1.68
CA LYS A 437 5.15 -14.83 1.32
C LYS A 437 3.89 -15.04 2.18
N LYS A 438 2.81 -15.51 1.54
CA LYS A 438 1.58 -15.91 2.21
C LYS A 438 1.02 -17.15 1.54
N ASP A 439 0.88 -18.25 2.27
CA ASP A 439 0.47 -19.55 1.75
C ASP A 439 -1.06 -19.78 1.76
N ASP A 440 -1.82 -18.93 2.49
CA ASP A 440 -3.28 -18.99 2.68
C ASP A 440 -4.01 -17.80 2.06
N ALA A 441 -3.50 -17.24 0.97
CA ALA A 441 -4.12 -16.10 0.30
C ALA A 441 -5.40 -16.54 -0.41
N ARG A 442 -6.54 -15.88 -0.10
CA ARG A 442 -7.85 -16.20 -0.65
C ARG A 442 -7.95 -15.78 -2.12
N GLN A 443 -8.45 -16.66 -2.97
CA GLN A 443 -8.73 -16.38 -4.37
C GLN A 443 -9.82 -15.31 -4.52
N PRO A 444 -9.64 -14.29 -5.37
CA PRO A 444 -10.71 -13.32 -5.69
C PRO A 444 -11.86 -13.99 -6.47
N TYR A 445 -11.52 -14.83 -7.43
CA TYR A 445 -12.43 -15.66 -8.23
C TYR A 445 -11.78 -17.02 -8.49
N SER A 446 -12.56 -18.01 -9.01
CA SER A 446 -12.03 -19.30 -9.42
C SER A 446 -12.50 -19.63 -10.83
N PHE A 447 -11.56 -19.90 -11.74
CA PHE A 447 -11.82 -20.42 -13.09
C PHE A 447 -11.85 -21.95 -13.13
N ASP A 448 -11.49 -22.60 -12.02
CA ASP A 448 -11.37 -24.05 -11.89
C ASP A 448 -12.75 -24.65 -11.57
N ASP A 449 -13.19 -25.67 -12.31
CA ASP A 449 -14.46 -26.36 -12.16
C ASP A 449 -15.67 -25.41 -12.09
N PRO A 450 -15.90 -24.53 -13.09
CA PRO A 450 -17.01 -23.59 -13.08
C PRO A 450 -18.36 -24.33 -13.21
N THR A 451 -19.36 -23.84 -12.47
CA THR A 451 -20.72 -24.37 -12.54
C THR A 451 -21.73 -23.24 -12.65
N GLU A 452 -22.88 -23.55 -13.29
CA GLU A 452 -23.97 -22.59 -13.39
C GLU A 452 -24.51 -22.19 -12.01
N GLY A 453 -24.63 -23.14 -11.09
CA GLY A 453 -25.10 -22.92 -9.72
C GLY A 453 -24.19 -22.02 -8.87
N ASN A 454 -22.93 -21.85 -9.28
CA ASN A 454 -21.96 -20.95 -8.63
C ASN A 454 -21.61 -19.74 -9.53
N ASN A 455 -22.58 -19.21 -10.27
CA ASN A 455 -22.41 -18.05 -11.14
C ASN A 455 -21.22 -18.20 -12.11
N LEU A 456 -21.16 -19.32 -12.79
CA LEU A 456 -20.11 -19.67 -13.77
C LEU A 456 -18.68 -19.54 -13.22
N GLN A 457 -18.45 -19.81 -11.96
CA GLN A 457 -17.12 -19.90 -11.35
C GLN A 457 -17.03 -21.18 -10.51
N GLY A 458 -15.81 -21.60 -10.24
CA GLY A 458 -15.55 -22.69 -9.30
C GLY A 458 -15.57 -22.24 -7.85
N VAL A 459 -15.44 -23.18 -6.94
CA VAL A 459 -15.32 -22.89 -5.50
C VAL A 459 -13.99 -22.19 -5.22
N ARG A 460 -14.06 -21.01 -4.61
CA ARG A 460 -12.85 -20.25 -4.22
C ARG A 460 -12.10 -20.98 -3.11
N LYS A 461 -10.81 -21.17 -3.33
CA LYS A 461 -9.87 -21.81 -2.39
C LYS A 461 -8.82 -20.77 -1.97
N THR A 462 -7.73 -21.24 -1.40
CA THR A 462 -6.55 -20.45 -1.11
C THR A 462 -5.40 -20.84 -2.03
N GLY A 463 -4.48 -19.93 -2.26
CA GLY A 463 -3.24 -20.16 -2.98
C GLY A 463 -2.07 -19.48 -2.29
N THR A 464 -0.88 -19.57 -2.90
CA THR A 464 0.34 -18.98 -2.36
C THR A 464 0.70 -17.70 -3.09
N VAL A 465 0.84 -16.59 -2.34
CA VAL A 465 1.40 -15.33 -2.85
C VAL A 465 2.87 -15.24 -2.49
N VAL A 466 3.68 -14.90 -3.48
CA VAL A 466 5.07 -14.45 -3.30
C VAL A 466 5.20 -13.06 -3.91
N ALA A 467 5.60 -12.10 -3.10
CA ALA A 467 5.84 -10.73 -3.54
C ALA A 467 7.28 -10.31 -3.26
N THR A 468 7.92 -9.64 -4.23
CA THR A 468 9.30 -9.13 -4.09
C THR A 468 9.41 -7.74 -4.70
N SER A 469 10.36 -6.93 -4.21
CA SER A 469 10.63 -5.60 -4.75
C SER A 469 12.09 -5.23 -4.59
N ILE A 470 12.64 -4.53 -5.59
CA ILE A 470 13.96 -3.90 -5.53
C ILE A 470 13.79 -2.42 -5.84
N GLN A 471 14.36 -1.56 -5.01
CA GLN A 471 14.29 -0.12 -5.18
C GLN A 471 15.69 0.48 -5.11
N LEU A 472 16.06 1.25 -6.14
CA LEU A 472 17.25 2.11 -6.15
C LEU A 472 16.86 3.48 -5.63
N MET A 473 17.47 3.90 -4.54
CA MET A 473 17.23 5.20 -3.90
C MET A 473 18.41 6.13 -4.13
N LEU A 474 18.12 7.37 -4.53
CA LEU A 474 19.08 8.44 -4.71
C LEU A 474 18.66 9.62 -3.87
N SER A 475 19.62 10.20 -3.15
CA SER A 475 19.40 11.37 -2.33
C SER A 475 20.54 12.36 -2.43
N TYR A 476 20.16 13.63 -2.39
CA TYR A 476 21.07 14.76 -2.30
C TYR A 476 20.62 15.67 -1.17
N ALA A 477 21.53 16.02 -0.28
CA ALA A 477 21.30 17.02 0.77
C ALA A 477 22.37 18.11 0.72
N PHE A 478 21.94 19.36 0.93
CA PHE A 478 22.81 20.54 0.94
C PHE A 478 22.66 21.30 2.26
N ARG A 479 23.79 21.64 2.90
CA ARG A 479 23.85 22.44 4.12
C ARG A 479 24.20 23.87 3.78
N PHE A 480 23.37 24.82 4.20
CA PHE A 480 23.67 26.26 4.08
C PHE A 480 24.71 26.65 5.09
N LYS A 481 25.65 27.53 4.69
CA LYS A 481 26.67 28.11 5.57
C LYS A 481 26.12 29.25 6.44
#